data_af7f894284eb11c79686affd2227a901
#
_entry.id   af7f894284eb11c79686affd2227a901
#
_cell.length_a   1.000
_cell.length_b   1.000
_cell.length_c   1.000
_cell.angle_alpha   90.00
_cell.angle_beta   90.00
_cell.angle_gamma   90.00
#
_symmetry.space_group_name_H-M   'P 1'
#
loop_
_entity.id
_entity.type
_entity.pdbx_description
1 polymer ?
#
loop_
_entity_poly.entity_id
_entity_poly.type
_entity_poly.pdbx_seq_one_letter_code
_entity_poly.pdbx_strand_id
1 'polypeptide(L)'
;YKRQVVDRQGIAAAVSKMAFGNALGVTIEHNVDERDLFTPYIADLICEVPAEKVGELASTYTVIGEVTDKPVLSYKDTEITIREAVSAWNKPLEKVFKTVSGAELPEVDALNVAAADENGIVADSCYQAKSIHVCSHKLAQPTVFIPVFPGTNCEYDSTRAFERAGAKVITQAFS
;
A
#
# COMPACT_ATOMS: atom_id res chain seq x y z
N TYR A 1 4.81 8.28 9.97
CA TYR A 1 3.51 8.96 10.00
C TYR A 1 2.71 8.57 8.75
N LYS A 2 1.43 8.23 8.92
CA LYS A 2 0.52 8.06 7.79
C LYS A 2 -0.03 9.41 7.38
N ARG A 3 -0.25 9.60 6.07
CA ARG A 3 -0.86 10.80 5.52
C ARG A 3 -1.63 10.46 4.25
N GLN A 4 -2.72 11.17 4.04
CA GLN A 4 -3.57 11.05 2.86
C GLN A 4 -4.01 12.43 2.41
N VAL A 5 -3.99 12.67 1.10
CA VAL A 5 -4.59 13.87 0.50
C VAL A 5 -6.09 13.65 0.40
N VAL A 6 -6.86 14.65 0.79
CA VAL A 6 -8.31 14.64 0.60
C VAL A 6 -8.62 14.88 -0.88
N ASP A 7 -9.37 13.99 -1.46
CA ASP A 7 -9.85 14.07 -2.84
C ASP A 7 -11.35 14.41 -2.90
N ARG A 8 -11.93 14.26 -4.08
CA ARG A 8 -13.36 14.52 -4.31
C ARG A 8 -14.32 13.66 -3.47
N GLN A 9 -13.82 12.62 -2.82
CA GLN A 9 -14.62 11.72 -1.98
C GLN A 9 -14.63 12.15 -0.49
N GLY A 10 -13.93 13.21 -0.14
CA GLY A 10 -13.93 13.81 1.18
C GLY A 10 -13.07 13.11 2.22
N ILE A 11 -13.19 13.59 3.44
CA ILE A 11 -12.44 13.15 4.63
C ILE A 11 -12.74 11.67 4.94
N ALA A 12 -14.00 11.26 4.88
CA ALA A 12 -14.40 9.88 5.20
C ALA A 12 -13.66 8.85 4.35
N ALA A 13 -13.56 9.08 3.04
CA ALA A 13 -12.83 8.20 2.15
C ALA A 13 -11.31 8.22 2.40
N ALA A 14 -10.75 9.39 2.69
CA ALA A 14 -9.34 9.53 2.98
C ALA A 14 -8.95 8.78 4.27
N VAL A 15 -9.71 8.93 5.35
CA VAL A 15 -9.54 8.20 6.61
C VAL A 15 -9.69 6.69 6.41
N SER A 16 -10.71 6.26 5.66
CA SER A 16 -10.91 4.85 5.35
C SER A 16 -9.70 4.23 4.66
N LYS A 17 -9.16 4.89 3.62
CA LYS A 17 -7.96 4.44 2.91
C LYS A 17 -6.74 4.34 3.82
N MET A 18 -6.59 5.25 4.78
CA MET A 18 -5.50 5.18 5.77
C MET A 18 -5.65 3.97 6.70
N ALA A 19 -6.88 3.58 7.02
CA ALA A 19 -7.19 2.48 7.93
C ALA A 19 -7.04 1.09 7.28
N PHE A 20 -7.21 0.97 5.95
CA PHE A 20 -7.24 -0.34 5.27
C PHE A 20 -5.96 -1.16 5.40
N GLY A 21 -4.79 -0.50 5.40
CA GLY A 21 -3.51 -1.20 5.30
C GLY A 21 -3.06 -1.93 6.57
N ASN A 22 -3.51 -1.49 7.75
CA ASN A 22 -3.12 -2.06 9.04
C ASN A 22 -4.32 -2.44 9.92
N ALA A 23 -5.53 -2.32 9.37
CA ALA A 23 -6.78 -2.64 10.04
C ALA A 23 -6.99 -1.92 11.40
N LEU A 24 -6.32 -0.80 11.63
CA LEU A 24 -6.59 0.06 12.78
C LEU A 24 -7.84 0.88 12.52
N GLY A 25 -8.70 0.97 13.53
CA GLY A 25 -9.91 1.75 13.44
C GLY A 25 -9.67 3.25 13.64
N VAL A 26 -10.71 4.02 13.40
CA VAL A 26 -10.71 5.46 13.66
C VAL A 26 -12.05 5.86 14.24
N THR A 27 -12.02 6.59 15.34
CA THR A 27 -13.20 7.27 15.89
C THR A 27 -13.13 8.73 15.48
N ILE A 28 -14.09 9.16 14.67
CA ILE A 28 -14.21 10.56 14.26
C ILE A 28 -14.96 11.33 15.35
N GLU A 29 -14.47 12.51 15.68
CA GLU A 29 -15.06 13.34 16.73
C GLU A 29 -16.46 13.84 16.39
N HIS A 30 -17.31 13.95 17.40
CA HIS A 30 -18.72 14.35 17.25
C HIS A 30 -18.91 15.81 16.79
N ASN A 31 -17.89 16.66 16.98
CA ASN A 31 -17.88 18.06 16.55
C ASN A 31 -17.59 18.25 15.06
N VAL A 32 -17.13 17.19 14.37
CA VAL A 32 -16.97 17.21 12.92
C VAL A 32 -18.37 17.18 12.28
N ASP A 33 -18.68 18.14 11.43
CA ASP A 33 -19.96 18.15 10.72
C ASP A 33 -20.03 17.00 9.70
N GLU A 34 -21.18 16.36 9.60
CA GLU A 34 -21.39 15.28 8.63
C GLU A 34 -21.11 15.73 7.19
N ARG A 35 -21.43 16.98 6.86
CA ARG A 35 -21.11 17.54 5.54
C ARG A 35 -19.62 17.55 5.27
N ASP A 36 -18.81 17.87 6.28
CA ASP A 36 -17.35 17.96 6.12
C ASP A 36 -16.75 16.61 5.80
N LEU A 37 -17.33 15.51 6.28
CA LEU A 37 -16.89 14.15 5.98
C LEU A 37 -16.94 13.84 4.47
N PHE A 38 -17.88 14.43 3.74
CA PHE A 38 -18.13 14.16 2.33
C PHE A 38 -17.87 15.36 1.43
N THR A 39 -17.45 16.49 2.00
CA THR A 39 -17.08 17.69 1.22
C THR A 39 -15.72 17.47 0.56
N PRO A 40 -15.57 17.78 -0.73
CA PRO A 40 -14.30 17.63 -1.45
C PRO A 40 -13.33 18.77 -1.11
N TYR A 41 -12.76 18.74 0.08
CA TYR A 41 -11.65 19.64 0.47
C TYR A 41 -10.37 19.23 -0.26
N ILE A 42 -10.35 19.48 -1.56
CA ILE A 42 -9.28 19.04 -2.44
C ILE A 42 -7.95 19.66 -2.04
N ALA A 43 -6.94 18.80 -1.89
CA ALA A 43 -5.58 19.12 -1.47
C ALA A 43 -5.39 19.34 0.04
N ASP A 44 -6.41 19.28 0.85
CA ASP A 44 -6.22 19.18 2.30
C ASP A 44 -5.50 17.87 2.65
N LEU A 45 -4.74 17.89 3.71
CA LEU A 45 -3.95 16.75 4.19
C LEU A 45 -4.51 16.22 5.50
N ILE A 46 -4.77 14.92 5.55
CA ILE A 46 -5.00 14.21 6.80
C ILE A 46 -3.71 13.54 7.22
N CYS A 47 -3.30 13.76 8.46
CA CYS A 47 -2.09 13.20 9.03
C CYS A 47 -2.40 12.46 10.33
N GLU A 48 -1.83 11.27 10.49
CA GLU A 48 -1.74 10.59 11.78
C GLU A 48 -0.51 11.11 12.51
N VAL A 49 -0.70 11.62 13.72
CA VAL A 49 0.35 12.23 14.54
C VAL A 49 0.24 11.67 15.94
N PRO A 50 1.35 11.30 16.63
CA PRO A 50 1.32 10.92 18.02
C PRO A 50 0.66 12.02 18.88
N ALA A 51 -0.20 11.63 19.83
CA ALA A 51 -0.99 12.58 20.61
C ALA A 51 -0.12 13.63 21.33
N GLU A 52 1.02 13.21 21.86
CA GLU A 52 1.98 14.09 22.55
C GLU A 52 2.64 15.12 21.62
N LYS A 53 2.59 14.91 20.31
CA LYS A 53 3.21 15.81 19.30
C LYS A 53 2.22 16.74 18.60
N VAL A 54 0.94 16.58 18.84
CA VAL A 54 -0.09 17.41 18.20
C VAL A 54 0.13 18.89 18.52
N GLY A 55 0.49 19.22 19.77
CA GLY A 55 0.76 20.60 20.19
C GLY A 55 2.05 21.22 19.63
N GLU A 56 2.92 20.43 19.01
CA GLU A 56 4.17 20.90 18.39
C GLU A 56 3.99 21.29 16.91
N LEU A 57 2.80 21.08 16.35
CA LEU A 57 2.54 21.38 14.95
C LEU A 57 2.57 22.89 14.70
N ALA A 58 3.43 23.33 13.78
CA ALA A 58 3.59 24.74 13.44
C ALA A 58 2.49 25.29 12.52
N SER A 59 1.67 24.42 11.93
CA SER A 59 0.61 24.77 10.99
C SER A 59 -0.75 24.85 11.68
N THR A 60 -1.69 25.57 11.09
CA THR A 60 -3.11 25.49 11.49
C THR A 60 -3.64 24.09 11.17
N TYR A 61 -4.26 23.46 12.13
CA TYR A 61 -4.83 22.12 12.00
C TYR A 61 -6.16 22.01 12.76
N THR A 62 -6.91 21.00 12.40
CA THR A 62 -8.11 20.57 13.14
C THR A 62 -7.97 19.11 13.49
N VAL A 63 -8.14 18.74 14.75
CA VAL A 63 -8.24 17.35 15.17
C VAL A 63 -9.61 16.83 14.73
N ILE A 64 -9.61 15.76 13.95
CA ILE A 64 -10.84 15.16 13.40
C ILE A 64 -11.19 13.81 14.03
N GLY A 65 -10.30 13.22 14.81
CA GLY A 65 -10.53 11.93 15.46
C GLY A 65 -9.26 11.29 15.99
N GLU A 66 -9.43 10.07 16.46
CA GLU A 66 -8.37 9.26 17.06
C GLU A 66 -8.30 7.88 16.40
N VAL A 67 -7.07 7.36 16.28
CA VAL A 67 -6.82 5.98 15.83
C VAL A 67 -7.04 5.03 17.00
N THR A 68 -7.70 3.90 16.75
CA THR A 68 -8.07 2.91 17.76
C THR A 68 -7.64 1.49 17.34
N ASP A 69 -7.44 0.61 18.32
CA ASP A 69 -7.10 -0.79 18.08
C ASP A 69 -8.29 -1.60 17.55
N LYS A 70 -9.52 -1.14 17.79
CA LYS A 70 -10.73 -1.80 17.28
C LYS A 70 -10.86 -1.55 15.78
N PRO A 71 -10.93 -2.57 14.91
CA PRO A 71 -10.94 -2.42 13.45
C PRO A 71 -12.30 -1.91 12.93
N VAL A 72 -12.69 -0.73 13.38
CA VAL A 72 -13.99 -0.09 13.11
C VAL A 72 -13.77 1.38 12.81
N LEU A 73 -14.46 1.89 11.81
CA LEU A 73 -14.64 3.31 11.58
C LEU A 73 -15.90 3.74 12.29
N SER A 74 -15.82 4.65 13.23
CA SER A 74 -16.96 5.12 14.00
C SER A 74 -17.15 6.64 13.91
N TYR A 75 -18.39 7.05 13.76
CA TYR A 75 -18.81 8.44 13.79
C TYR A 75 -20.22 8.54 14.38
N LYS A 76 -20.36 9.23 15.50
CA LYS A 76 -21.60 9.30 16.28
C LYS A 76 -22.12 7.88 16.58
N ASP A 77 -23.34 7.57 16.17
CA ASP A 77 -23.99 6.27 16.37
C ASP A 77 -23.75 5.27 15.24
N THR A 78 -22.90 5.63 14.27
CA THR A 78 -22.59 4.78 13.11
C THR A 78 -21.24 4.10 13.28
N GLU A 79 -21.23 2.78 13.15
CA GLU A 79 -20.00 1.98 13.09
C GLU A 79 -19.97 1.15 11.81
N ILE A 80 -18.82 1.14 11.14
CA ILE A 80 -18.55 0.34 9.94
C ILE A 80 -17.26 -0.41 10.18
N THR A 81 -17.27 -1.72 10.05
CA THR A 81 -16.04 -2.51 10.18
C THR A 81 -15.08 -2.21 9.02
N ILE A 82 -13.78 -2.28 9.27
CA ILE A 82 -12.78 -2.14 8.20
C ILE A 82 -13.03 -3.17 7.09
N ARG A 83 -13.46 -4.38 7.45
CA ARG A 83 -13.82 -5.44 6.49
C ARG A 83 -14.94 -5.01 5.53
N GLU A 84 -16.03 -4.46 6.06
CA GLU A 84 -17.14 -3.94 5.24
C GLU A 84 -16.69 -2.81 4.34
N ALA A 85 -15.88 -1.88 4.87
CA ALA A 85 -15.34 -0.77 4.11
C ALA A 85 -14.43 -1.24 2.95
N VAL A 86 -13.53 -2.19 3.19
CA VAL A 86 -12.66 -2.79 2.16
C VAL A 86 -13.49 -3.54 1.12
N SER A 87 -14.49 -4.32 1.54
CA SER A 87 -15.40 -5.01 0.63
C SER A 87 -16.15 -4.04 -0.28
N ALA A 88 -16.67 -2.95 0.27
CA ALA A 88 -17.33 -1.90 -0.50
C ALA A 88 -16.36 -1.21 -1.48
N TRP A 89 -15.11 -0.99 -1.07
CA TRP A 89 -14.07 -0.42 -1.90
C TRP A 89 -13.72 -1.29 -3.12
N ASN A 90 -13.58 -2.61 -2.92
CA ASN A 90 -13.21 -3.55 -3.96
C ASN A 90 -14.35 -3.89 -4.93
N LYS A 91 -15.58 -3.90 -4.42
CA LYS A 91 -16.77 -4.33 -5.15
C LYS A 91 -16.95 -3.75 -6.57
N PRO A 92 -16.68 -2.46 -6.84
CA PRO A 92 -16.89 -1.90 -8.18
C PRO A 92 -16.07 -2.56 -9.28
N LEU A 93 -14.85 -2.99 -8.96
CA LEU A 93 -13.93 -3.59 -9.94
C LEU A 93 -13.88 -5.12 -9.88
N GLU A 94 -14.49 -5.76 -8.89
CA GLU A 94 -14.37 -7.18 -8.63
C GLU A 94 -14.80 -8.06 -9.82
N LYS A 95 -15.73 -7.57 -10.64
CA LYS A 95 -16.19 -8.30 -11.84
C LYS A 95 -15.17 -8.29 -12.98
N VAL A 96 -14.34 -7.26 -13.05
CA VAL A 96 -13.39 -7.04 -14.14
C VAL A 96 -11.99 -7.39 -13.72
N PHE A 97 -11.65 -7.05 -12.47
CA PHE A 97 -10.35 -7.24 -11.87
C PHE A 97 -10.53 -7.86 -10.49
N LYS A 98 -10.52 -9.16 -10.44
CA LYS A 98 -10.75 -9.90 -9.18
C LYS A 98 -9.62 -9.68 -8.19
N THR A 99 -9.96 -9.45 -6.93
CA THR A 99 -8.99 -9.33 -5.83
C THR A 99 -8.32 -10.66 -5.49
N VAL A 100 -8.97 -11.78 -5.83
CA VAL A 100 -8.43 -13.13 -5.64
C VAL A 100 -8.42 -13.85 -6.98
N SER A 101 -7.26 -14.37 -7.40
CA SER A 101 -7.10 -15.17 -8.59
C SER A 101 -7.23 -16.67 -8.26
N GLY A 102 -8.14 -17.38 -8.93
CA GLY A 102 -8.34 -18.81 -8.79
C GLY A 102 -9.58 -19.19 -7.98
N ALA A 103 -10.16 -20.34 -8.33
CA ALA A 103 -11.46 -20.75 -7.84
C ALA A 103 -11.49 -21.33 -6.42
N GLU A 104 -10.34 -21.64 -5.82
CA GLU A 104 -10.30 -22.43 -4.58
C GLU A 104 -9.15 -22.05 -3.63
N LEU A 105 -8.73 -20.78 -3.62
CA LEU A 105 -7.90 -20.35 -2.51
C LEU A 105 -8.80 -20.26 -1.27
N PRO A 106 -8.39 -20.84 -0.11
CA PRO A 106 -9.10 -20.62 1.12
C PRO A 106 -9.28 -19.11 1.31
N GLU A 107 -10.43 -18.72 1.85
CA GLU A 107 -10.73 -17.33 2.18
C GLU A 107 -9.62 -16.80 3.10
N VAL A 108 -8.56 -16.29 2.50
CA VAL A 108 -7.50 -15.62 3.25
C VAL A 108 -8.09 -14.29 3.63
N ASP A 109 -8.51 -14.21 4.87
CA ASP A 109 -8.92 -12.96 5.46
C ASP A 109 -7.69 -12.05 5.53
N ALA A 110 -7.57 -11.16 4.55
CA ALA A 110 -6.44 -10.23 4.47
C ALA A 110 -6.29 -9.38 5.75
N LEU A 111 -7.39 -9.20 6.49
CA LEU A 111 -7.37 -8.52 7.78
C LEU A 111 -6.84 -9.42 8.92
N ASN A 112 -6.97 -10.73 8.80
CA ASN A 112 -6.42 -11.68 9.78
C ASN A 112 -4.90 -11.85 9.62
N VAL A 113 -4.35 -11.63 8.44
CA VAL A 113 -2.89 -11.68 8.25
C VAL A 113 -2.20 -10.56 9.04
N ALA A 114 -2.80 -9.38 9.09
CA ALA A 114 -2.27 -8.27 9.88
C ALA A 114 -2.50 -8.42 11.40
N ALA A 115 -3.57 -9.13 11.79
CA ALA A 115 -3.93 -9.32 13.20
C ALA A 115 -3.31 -10.60 13.82
N ALA A 116 -2.86 -11.54 12.99
CA ALA A 116 -2.38 -12.85 13.47
C ALA A 116 -0.93 -12.85 13.97
N ASP A 117 -0.18 -11.80 13.70
CA ASP A 117 1.23 -11.76 14.08
C ASP A 117 1.58 -10.43 14.74
N GLU A 118 1.61 -10.44 16.08
CA GLU A 118 2.05 -9.29 16.89
C GLU A 118 3.50 -8.86 16.54
N ASN A 119 4.26 -9.72 15.88
CA ASN A 119 5.64 -9.49 15.48
C ASN A 119 5.78 -9.10 13.99
N GLY A 120 4.68 -9.02 13.23
CA GLY A 120 4.70 -8.77 11.80
C GLY A 120 5.20 -9.98 10.98
N ILE A 121 5.50 -9.75 9.71
CA ILE A 121 6.09 -10.78 8.84
C ILE A 121 7.54 -10.99 9.26
N VAL A 122 7.83 -12.12 9.88
CA VAL A 122 9.19 -12.51 10.28
C VAL A 122 9.74 -13.46 9.23
N ALA A 123 10.87 -13.10 8.63
CA ALA A 123 11.62 -14.03 7.79
C ALA A 123 12.49 -14.94 8.69
N ASP A 124 12.30 -16.25 8.61
CA ASP A 124 13.12 -17.23 9.36
C ASP A 124 14.59 -17.19 8.96
N SER A 125 14.88 -16.66 7.78
CA SER A 125 16.24 -16.45 7.31
C SER A 125 16.36 -15.08 6.64
N CYS A 126 17.31 -14.28 7.10
CA CYS A 126 17.70 -13.05 6.46
C CYS A 126 19.02 -13.25 5.71
N TYR A 127 19.18 -12.60 4.57
CA TYR A 127 20.46 -12.57 3.87
C TYR A 127 21.52 -11.91 4.74
N GLN A 128 22.51 -12.73 5.16
CA GLN A 128 23.58 -12.29 6.06
C GLN A 128 24.97 -12.42 5.42
N ALA A 129 25.05 -12.50 4.12
CA ALA A 129 26.35 -12.61 3.44
C ALA A 129 27.21 -11.38 3.74
N LYS A 130 28.37 -11.62 4.30
CA LYS A 130 29.37 -10.59 4.63
C LYS A 130 30.18 -10.15 3.40
N SER A 131 30.03 -10.86 2.29
CA SER A 131 30.73 -10.58 1.03
C SER A 131 29.83 -10.80 -0.17
N ILE A 132 29.96 -9.96 -1.19
CA ILE A 132 29.29 -10.15 -2.48
C ILE A 132 29.95 -11.33 -3.19
N HIS A 133 29.14 -12.27 -3.72
CA HIS A 133 29.69 -13.35 -4.56
C HIS A 133 30.32 -12.77 -5.81
N VAL A 134 31.58 -13.12 -6.02
CA VAL A 134 32.31 -12.75 -7.23
C VAL A 134 32.50 -13.99 -8.08
N CYS A 135 32.00 -13.96 -9.32
CA CYS A 135 32.15 -15.08 -10.24
C CYS A 135 33.63 -15.42 -10.46
N SER A 136 33.99 -16.72 -10.33
CA SER A 136 35.34 -17.21 -10.55
C SER A 136 35.75 -17.17 -12.03
N HIS A 137 34.78 -17.30 -12.94
CA HIS A 137 34.98 -17.21 -14.38
C HIS A 137 34.63 -15.81 -14.86
N LYS A 138 35.66 -14.98 -15.02
CA LYS A 138 35.45 -13.60 -15.49
C LYS A 138 35.52 -13.58 -17.02
N LEU A 139 34.49 -13.02 -17.63
CA LEU A 139 34.45 -12.72 -19.06
C LEU A 139 34.65 -11.21 -19.23
N ALA A 140 35.44 -10.83 -20.23
CA ALA A 140 35.69 -9.42 -20.54
C ALA A 140 34.39 -8.69 -20.95
N GLN A 141 33.55 -9.40 -21.68
CA GLN A 141 32.21 -8.89 -22.05
C GLN A 141 31.20 -10.05 -22.02
N PRO A 142 30.40 -10.16 -20.93
CA PRO A 142 29.35 -11.17 -20.84
C PRO A 142 28.23 -10.86 -21.84
N THR A 143 27.59 -11.89 -22.36
CA THR A 143 26.38 -11.75 -23.20
C THR A 143 25.15 -11.98 -22.33
N VAL A 144 24.21 -11.07 -22.42
CA VAL A 144 22.89 -11.16 -21.74
C VAL A 144 21.80 -11.34 -22.79
N PHE A 145 20.97 -12.35 -22.62
CA PHE A 145 19.81 -12.59 -23.47
C PHE A 145 18.54 -12.17 -22.73
N ILE A 146 17.74 -11.30 -23.37
CA ILE A 146 16.46 -10.82 -22.83
C ILE A 146 15.34 -11.30 -23.75
N PRO A 147 14.61 -12.36 -23.38
CA PRO A 147 13.42 -12.76 -24.12
C PRO A 147 12.27 -11.80 -23.83
N VAL A 148 11.54 -11.40 -24.85
CA VAL A 148 10.37 -10.51 -24.76
C VAL A 148 9.16 -11.29 -25.23
N PHE A 149 8.19 -11.46 -24.33
CA PHE A 149 6.91 -12.12 -24.60
C PHE A 149 5.77 -11.10 -24.61
N PRO A 150 4.58 -11.41 -25.13
CA PRO A 150 3.43 -10.54 -24.99
C PRO A 150 3.18 -10.16 -23.52
N GLY A 151 3.17 -8.86 -23.22
CA GLY A 151 3.05 -8.34 -21.86
C GLY A 151 4.37 -8.12 -21.10
N THR A 152 5.53 -8.47 -21.67
CA THR A 152 6.83 -8.11 -21.10
C THR A 152 6.98 -6.59 -21.10
N ASN A 153 7.54 -6.07 -20.01
CA ASN A 153 7.80 -4.65 -19.81
C ASN A 153 9.27 -4.43 -19.41
N CYS A 154 9.75 -3.19 -19.59
CA CYS A 154 11.09 -2.76 -19.15
C CYS A 154 12.26 -3.44 -19.87
N GLU A 155 12.05 -4.07 -21.01
CA GLU A 155 13.12 -4.70 -21.81
C GLU A 155 14.17 -3.67 -22.26
N TYR A 156 13.74 -2.45 -22.59
CA TYR A 156 14.64 -1.36 -22.97
C TYR A 156 15.51 -0.87 -21.80
N ASP A 157 14.90 -0.71 -20.62
CA ASP A 157 15.61 -0.26 -19.43
C ASP A 157 16.58 -1.33 -18.94
N SER A 158 16.18 -2.60 -18.99
CA SER A 158 17.04 -3.73 -18.69
C SER A 158 18.21 -3.80 -19.65
N THR A 159 17.98 -3.65 -20.96
CA THR A 159 19.01 -3.60 -21.98
C THR A 159 20.04 -2.51 -21.66
N ARG A 160 19.59 -1.29 -21.43
CA ARG A 160 20.46 -0.15 -21.08
C ARG A 160 21.27 -0.39 -19.81
N ALA A 161 20.66 -1.02 -18.79
CA ALA A 161 21.35 -1.29 -17.54
C ALA A 161 22.52 -2.28 -17.74
N PHE A 162 22.29 -3.36 -18.48
CA PHE A 162 23.33 -4.32 -18.78
C PHE A 162 24.41 -3.78 -19.73
N GLU A 163 24.05 -3.00 -20.74
CA GLU A 163 24.99 -2.34 -21.62
C GLU A 163 25.90 -1.35 -20.88
N ARG A 164 25.33 -0.55 -19.96
CA ARG A 164 26.10 0.34 -19.09
C ARG A 164 27.07 -0.41 -18.18
N ALA A 165 26.70 -1.63 -17.79
CA ALA A 165 27.57 -2.51 -17.04
C ALA A 165 28.66 -3.22 -17.91
N GLY A 166 28.68 -2.96 -19.23
CA GLY A 166 29.66 -3.49 -20.16
C GLY A 166 29.27 -4.83 -20.81
N ALA A 167 28.05 -5.30 -20.65
CA ALA A 167 27.57 -6.52 -21.30
C ALA A 167 27.19 -6.29 -22.77
N LYS A 168 27.23 -7.37 -23.57
CA LYS A 168 26.57 -7.43 -24.87
C LYS A 168 25.12 -7.92 -24.64
N VAL A 169 24.13 -7.17 -25.09
CA VAL A 169 22.71 -7.54 -24.90
C VAL A 169 22.11 -8.02 -26.23
N ILE A 170 21.33 -9.08 -26.15
CA ILE A 170 20.51 -9.60 -27.23
C ILE A 170 19.08 -9.61 -26.74
N THR A 171 18.23 -8.76 -27.32
CA THR A 171 16.79 -8.69 -27.01
C THR A 171 16.05 -9.32 -28.18
N GLN A 172 15.18 -10.29 -27.91
CA GLN A 172 14.41 -10.98 -28.93
C GLN A 172 12.93 -11.14 -28.51
N ALA A 173 12.04 -10.69 -29.39
CA ALA A 173 10.61 -10.88 -29.20
C ALA A 173 10.20 -12.28 -29.66
N PHE A 174 9.29 -12.89 -28.90
CA PHE A 174 8.63 -14.16 -29.19
C PHE A 174 7.12 -13.90 -29.26
N SER A 175 6.48 -14.41 -30.29
CA SER A 175 5.03 -14.33 -30.50
C SER A 175 4.37 -15.70 -30.36
#